data_b52231a5e4064f013e98e67e0e31ea11
#
_entry.id   b52231a5e4064f013e98e67e0e31ea11
#
_cell.length_a   1.000
_cell.length_b   1.000
_cell.length_c   1.000
_cell.angle_alpha   90.00
_cell.angle_beta   90.00
_cell.angle_gamma   90.00
#
_symmetry.space_group_name_H-M   'P 1'
#
loop_
_entity.id
_entity.type
_entity.pdbx_description
1 polymer ?
#
loop_
_entity_poly.entity_id
_entity_poly.type
_entity_poly.pdbx_seq_one_letter_code
_entity_poly.pdbx_strand_id
1 'polypeptide(L)'
;SIKKPFLRQNFADPEGNLYEGTLSDFREGWSGTFNQKTNESTPDTRAIDVISDILQGPDEGLIEALSEHIDMDAFLSFWAVETLTAHWDGYAGNTNNYHLYEDPTSGLLYFIPWGVDQTFGISLMLFEGILAPRSINTAGLLTRRLYLHPEGQTMYIDRLLSVMDAYWDVNDMKASIDTMTGVFEDSLLSPDIQGEA
;
A
#
# COMPACT_ATOMS: atom_id res chain seq x y z
N SER A 1 -5.07 -13.80 3.59
CA SER A 1 -3.64 -13.50 3.47
C SER A 1 -3.23 -13.45 2.00
N ILE A 2 -2.35 -12.53 1.64
CA ILE A 2 -1.77 -12.48 0.30
C ILE A 2 -0.82 -13.66 0.16
N LYS A 3 -1.14 -14.56 -0.77
CA LYS A 3 -0.40 -15.80 -1.06
C LYS A 3 -0.56 -16.15 -2.54
N LYS A 4 0.01 -17.28 -2.96
CA LYS A 4 -0.05 -17.77 -4.35
C LYS A 4 -1.44 -17.69 -5.03
N PRO A 5 -2.59 -17.95 -4.39
CA PRO A 5 -3.88 -17.76 -5.06
C PRO A 5 -4.15 -16.31 -5.49
N PHE A 6 -3.80 -15.33 -4.65
CA PHE A 6 -3.91 -13.93 -5.00
C PHE A 6 -2.95 -13.56 -6.14
N LEU A 7 -1.69 -14.02 -6.06
CA LEU A 7 -0.70 -13.75 -7.10
C LEU A 7 -1.14 -14.32 -8.45
N ARG A 8 -1.68 -15.55 -8.50
CA ARG A 8 -2.22 -16.15 -9.72
C ARG A 8 -3.38 -15.41 -10.36
N GLN A 9 -4.13 -14.65 -9.59
CA GLN A 9 -5.26 -13.87 -10.10
C GLN A 9 -4.83 -12.52 -10.65
N ASN A 10 -3.72 -11.97 -10.15
CA ASN A 10 -3.35 -10.58 -10.40
C ASN A 10 -2.05 -10.42 -11.20
N PHE A 11 -1.22 -11.45 -11.32
CA PHE A 11 0.05 -11.42 -12.03
C PHE A 11 0.16 -12.57 -13.03
N ALA A 12 0.85 -12.33 -14.13
CA ALA A 12 1.04 -13.34 -15.18
C ALA A 12 1.92 -14.51 -14.68
N ASP A 13 2.92 -14.22 -13.85
CA ASP A 13 3.76 -15.21 -13.20
C ASP A 13 3.63 -15.07 -11.66
N PRO A 14 3.10 -16.09 -10.96
CA PRO A 14 2.93 -16.05 -9.50
C PRO A 14 4.17 -16.58 -8.73
N GLU A 15 5.27 -16.88 -9.38
CA GLU A 15 6.43 -17.55 -8.78
C GLU A 15 7.51 -16.56 -8.30
N GLY A 16 7.26 -15.26 -8.37
CA GLY A 16 8.13 -14.20 -7.87
C GLY A 16 8.25 -14.13 -6.34
N ASN A 17 9.11 -13.26 -5.89
CA ASN A 17 9.32 -13.02 -4.46
C ASN A 17 8.24 -12.09 -3.90
N LEU A 18 7.56 -12.56 -2.87
CA LEU A 18 6.59 -11.78 -2.10
C LEU A 18 7.19 -11.44 -0.75
N TYR A 19 7.14 -10.17 -0.37
CA TYR A 19 7.63 -9.69 0.93
C TYR A 19 6.49 -9.01 1.69
N GLU A 20 6.41 -9.24 2.99
CA GLU A 20 5.53 -8.50 3.89
C GLU A 20 6.32 -7.37 4.54
N GLY A 21 5.79 -6.16 4.44
CA GLY A 21 6.31 -4.97 5.09
C GLY A 21 5.58 -4.72 6.41
N THR A 22 6.30 -4.93 7.52
CA THR A 22 5.83 -4.64 8.88
C THR A 22 6.85 -3.74 9.55
N LEU A 23 6.57 -2.45 9.62
CA LEU A 23 7.53 -1.42 9.99
C LEU A 23 8.81 -1.53 9.16
N SER A 24 8.64 -1.72 7.86
CA SER A 24 9.70 -1.93 6.88
C SER A 24 9.76 -0.77 5.89
N ASP A 25 10.97 -0.36 5.50
CA ASP A 25 11.18 0.75 4.59
C ASP A 25 12.49 0.57 3.83
N PHE A 26 12.69 1.31 2.74
CA PHE A 26 13.89 1.27 1.90
C PHE A 26 15.04 2.12 2.46
N ARG A 27 15.18 2.18 3.78
CA ARG A 27 16.29 2.86 4.45
C ARG A 27 17.54 2.01 4.38
N GLU A 28 18.70 2.64 4.39
CA GLU A 28 19.98 1.94 4.44
C GLU A 28 20.01 0.91 5.59
N GLY A 29 20.33 -0.33 5.26
CA GLY A 29 20.41 -1.43 6.21
C GLY A 29 19.06 -2.01 6.67
N TRP A 30 17.93 -1.60 6.08
CA TRP A 30 16.59 -2.06 6.48
C TRP A 30 16.01 -3.18 5.62
N SER A 31 16.70 -3.65 4.58
CA SER A 31 16.21 -4.74 3.73
C SER A 31 15.86 -6.01 4.53
N GLY A 32 16.57 -6.28 5.62
CA GLY A 32 16.28 -7.39 6.52
C GLY A 32 15.00 -7.25 7.35
N THR A 33 14.31 -6.10 7.32
CA THR A 33 13.00 -5.92 7.98
C THR A 33 11.85 -6.49 7.14
N PHE A 34 12.06 -6.69 5.85
CA PHE A 34 11.08 -7.30 4.96
C PHE A 34 11.03 -8.81 5.16
N ASN A 35 9.85 -9.34 5.43
CA ASN A 35 9.65 -10.76 5.67
C ASN A 35 9.23 -11.45 4.36
N GLN A 36 10.14 -12.20 3.75
CA GLN A 36 9.86 -12.95 2.52
C GLN A 36 8.84 -14.06 2.77
N LYS A 37 7.79 -14.15 1.95
CA LYS A 37 6.64 -15.06 2.09
C LYS A 37 6.54 -16.11 0.98
N THR A 38 7.33 -15.97 -0.06
CA THR A 38 7.52 -16.96 -1.12
C THR A 38 9.01 -17.21 -1.28
N ASN A 39 9.39 -18.36 -1.84
CA ASN A 39 10.81 -18.71 -2.06
C ASN A 39 11.67 -18.60 -0.78
N GLU A 40 11.08 -18.84 0.39
CA GLU A 40 11.71 -18.66 1.71
C GLU A 40 12.99 -19.47 1.92
N SER A 41 13.16 -20.56 1.15
CA SER A 41 14.39 -21.38 1.17
C SER A 41 15.60 -20.69 0.50
N THR A 42 15.34 -19.65 -0.28
CA THR A 42 16.35 -18.86 -1.02
C THR A 42 16.09 -17.37 -0.77
N PRO A 43 16.36 -16.86 0.45
CA PRO A 43 16.12 -15.45 0.75
C PRO A 43 16.88 -14.53 -0.21
N ASP A 44 16.18 -13.55 -0.73
CA ASP A 44 16.73 -12.58 -1.67
C ASP A 44 16.17 -11.18 -1.39
N THR A 45 17.04 -10.22 -1.11
CA THR A 45 16.67 -8.81 -0.85
C THR A 45 17.21 -7.86 -1.91
N ARG A 46 17.84 -8.37 -2.98
CA ARG A 46 18.55 -7.54 -3.97
C ARG A 46 17.67 -6.46 -4.59
N ALA A 47 16.41 -6.79 -4.93
CA ALA A 47 15.49 -5.80 -5.49
C ALA A 47 15.19 -4.67 -4.49
N ILE A 48 15.08 -4.99 -3.20
CA ILE A 48 14.88 -4.02 -2.12
C ILE A 48 16.15 -3.18 -1.91
N ASP A 49 17.32 -3.82 -1.91
CA ASP A 49 18.62 -3.15 -1.71
C ASP A 49 18.88 -2.14 -2.84
N VAL A 50 18.61 -2.50 -4.10
CA VAL A 50 18.73 -1.59 -5.25
C VAL A 50 17.87 -0.34 -5.08
N ILE A 51 16.60 -0.49 -4.67
CA ILE A 51 15.72 0.67 -4.43
C ILE A 51 16.24 1.50 -3.25
N SER A 52 16.72 0.84 -2.19
CA SER A 52 17.35 1.54 -1.07
C SER A 52 18.51 2.40 -1.53
N ASP A 53 19.42 1.86 -2.36
CA ASP A 53 20.58 2.57 -2.90
C ASP A 53 20.16 3.76 -3.78
N ILE A 54 19.18 3.59 -4.66
CA ILE A 54 18.63 4.67 -5.48
C ILE A 54 18.06 5.79 -4.59
N LEU A 55 17.32 5.44 -3.55
CA LEU A 55 16.73 6.42 -2.63
C LEU A 55 17.75 7.11 -1.72
N GLN A 56 18.93 6.58 -1.52
CA GLN A 56 20.06 7.26 -0.86
C GLN A 56 20.87 8.15 -1.83
N GLY A 57 20.68 7.98 -3.12
CA GLY A 57 21.38 8.71 -4.18
C GLY A 57 20.90 10.16 -4.35
N PRO A 58 21.41 10.88 -5.37
CA PRO A 58 21.01 12.24 -5.70
C PRO A 58 19.58 12.28 -6.26
N ASP A 59 19.02 13.50 -6.38
CA ASP A 59 17.71 13.71 -7.02
C ASP A 59 17.78 13.61 -8.55
N GLU A 60 18.94 13.88 -9.13
CA GLU A 60 19.14 13.78 -10.57
C GLU A 60 18.97 12.33 -11.05
N GLY A 61 18.06 12.10 -11.99
CA GLY A 61 17.75 10.77 -12.52
C GLY A 61 16.96 9.85 -11.56
N LEU A 62 16.46 10.39 -10.43
CA LEU A 62 15.75 9.60 -9.42
C LEU A 62 14.52 8.90 -10.01
N ILE A 63 13.70 9.61 -10.77
CA ILE A 63 12.44 9.07 -11.31
C ILE A 63 12.70 7.97 -12.31
N GLU A 64 13.64 8.18 -13.22
CA GLU A 64 14.05 7.19 -14.22
C GLU A 64 14.59 5.93 -13.54
N ALA A 65 15.51 6.09 -12.59
CA ALA A 65 16.10 4.97 -11.88
C ALA A 65 15.06 4.16 -11.08
N LEU A 66 14.11 4.82 -10.41
CA LEU A 66 13.02 4.13 -9.72
C LEU A 66 12.10 3.40 -10.69
N SER A 67 11.82 3.98 -11.87
CA SER A 67 10.93 3.40 -12.87
C SER A 67 11.49 2.12 -13.51
N GLU A 68 12.79 1.88 -13.42
CA GLU A 68 13.42 0.62 -13.85
C GLU A 68 13.17 -0.54 -12.85
N HIS A 69 12.74 -0.25 -11.63
CA HIS A 69 12.61 -1.23 -10.55
C HIS A 69 11.24 -1.27 -9.89
N ILE A 70 10.43 -0.24 -10.04
CA ILE A 70 9.09 -0.13 -9.45
C ILE A 70 8.09 0.19 -10.56
N ASP A 71 6.93 -0.48 -10.57
CA ASP A 71 5.79 0.01 -11.35
C ASP A 71 5.29 1.33 -10.70
N MET A 72 5.81 2.44 -11.21
CA MET A 72 5.53 3.77 -10.67
C MET A 72 4.05 4.15 -10.79
N ASP A 73 3.37 3.71 -11.84
CA ASP A 73 1.95 3.99 -12.05
C ASP A 73 1.09 3.28 -10.99
N ALA A 74 1.37 2.00 -10.75
CA ALA A 74 0.73 1.23 -9.70
C ALA A 74 1.07 1.78 -8.30
N PHE A 75 2.34 2.15 -8.05
CA PHE A 75 2.77 2.71 -6.76
C PHE A 75 2.09 4.05 -6.45
N LEU A 76 2.04 4.96 -7.41
CA LEU A 76 1.38 6.25 -7.22
C LEU A 76 -0.13 6.09 -6.96
N SER A 77 -0.76 5.11 -7.62
CA SER A 77 -2.17 4.75 -7.36
C SER A 77 -2.35 4.17 -5.95
N PHE A 78 -1.47 3.28 -5.52
CA PHE A 78 -1.45 2.73 -4.17
C PHE A 78 -1.35 3.86 -3.12
N TRP A 79 -0.40 4.76 -3.26
CA TRP A 79 -0.22 5.89 -2.35
C TRP A 79 -1.41 6.86 -2.37
N ALA A 80 -1.98 7.14 -3.56
CA ALA A 80 -3.19 7.95 -3.69
C ALA A 80 -4.37 7.35 -2.91
N VAL A 81 -4.57 6.03 -3.01
CA VAL A 81 -5.62 5.32 -2.27
C VAL A 81 -5.38 5.37 -0.76
N GLU A 82 -4.15 5.17 -0.26
CA GLU A 82 -3.83 5.34 1.15
C GLU A 82 -4.18 6.75 1.65
N THR A 83 -3.90 7.78 0.84
CA THR A 83 -4.24 9.17 1.18
C THR A 83 -5.75 9.39 1.21
N LEU A 84 -6.48 8.97 0.18
CA LEU A 84 -7.92 9.18 0.07
C LEU A 84 -8.71 8.44 1.16
N THR A 85 -8.25 7.25 1.53
CA THR A 85 -8.89 6.44 2.58
C THR A 85 -8.38 6.77 3.99
N ALA A 86 -7.47 7.74 4.11
CA ALA A 86 -6.80 8.08 5.37
C ALA A 86 -6.17 6.87 6.09
N HIS A 87 -5.54 5.97 5.31
CA HIS A 87 -4.87 4.79 5.84
C HIS A 87 -3.55 5.18 6.52
N TRP A 88 -3.64 5.61 7.78
CA TRP A 88 -2.49 6.09 8.54
C TRP A 88 -1.47 5.00 8.87
N ASP A 89 -1.93 3.75 9.00
CA ASP A 89 -1.08 2.59 9.33
C ASP A 89 -0.58 1.83 8.08
N GLY A 90 -0.68 2.45 6.91
CA GLY A 90 -0.12 1.95 5.66
C GLY A 90 1.34 2.35 5.46
N TYR A 91 1.87 2.10 4.26
CA TYR A 91 3.25 2.42 3.92
C TYR A 91 3.56 3.92 4.03
N ALA A 92 2.71 4.77 3.44
CA ALA A 92 2.94 6.21 3.45
C ALA A 92 2.82 6.83 4.85
N GLY A 93 2.01 6.24 5.74
CA GLY A 93 1.74 6.76 7.08
C GLY A 93 2.66 6.20 8.17
N ASN A 94 2.93 4.91 8.14
CA ASN A 94 3.66 4.21 9.21
C ASN A 94 4.63 3.12 8.70
N THR A 95 4.92 3.06 7.40
CA THR A 95 5.77 2.02 6.78
C THR A 95 5.35 0.59 7.14
N ASN A 96 4.03 0.36 7.23
CA ASN A 96 3.43 -0.86 7.72
C ASN A 96 2.31 -1.33 6.78
N ASN A 97 1.76 -2.50 7.02
CA ASN A 97 0.56 -3.02 6.36
C ASN A 97 0.58 -2.98 4.83
N TYR A 98 1.64 -3.49 4.23
CA TYR A 98 1.74 -3.68 2.79
C TYR A 98 2.55 -4.92 2.45
N HIS A 99 2.43 -5.36 1.21
CA HIS A 99 3.33 -6.35 0.64
C HIS A 99 4.02 -5.77 -0.59
N LEU A 100 5.20 -6.30 -0.89
CA LEU A 100 5.89 -6.08 -2.16
C LEU A 100 5.89 -7.38 -2.94
N TYR A 101 5.61 -7.31 -4.22
CA TYR A 101 5.75 -8.43 -5.13
C TYR A 101 6.74 -8.08 -6.23
N GLU A 102 7.81 -8.85 -6.33
CA GLU A 102 8.78 -8.81 -7.42
C GLU A 102 8.26 -9.71 -8.54
N ASP A 103 7.67 -9.11 -9.58
CA ASP A 103 7.09 -9.86 -10.69
C ASP A 103 8.19 -10.35 -11.65
N PRO A 104 8.37 -11.65 -11.82
CA PRO A 104 9.40 -12.18 -12.70
C PRO A 104 9.20 -11.83 -14.17
N THR A 105 7.97 -11.49 -14.58
CA THR A 105 7.64 -11.14 -15.97
C THR A 105 8.15 -9.75 -16.34
N SER A 106 7.94 -8.78 -15.48
CA SER A 106 8.35 -7.38 -15.70
C SER A 106 9.69 -7.03 -15.07
N GLY A 107 10.10 -7.76 -14.04
CA GLY A 107 11.24 -7.41 -13.18
C GLY A 107 10.96 -6.27 -12.21
N LEU A 108 9.72 -5.80 -12.13
CA LEU A 108 9.32 -4.66 -11.31
C LEU A 108 8.74 -5.09 -9.96
N LEU A 109 8.90 -4.21 -8.96
CA LEU A 109 8.22 -4.33 -7.68
C LEU A 109 6.85 -3.65 -7.71
N TYR A 110 5.86 -4.38 -7.21
CA TYR A 110 4.48 -3.91 -7.04
C TYR A 110 4.14 -3.80 -5.56
N PHE A 111 3.56 -2.68 -5.15
CA PHE A 111 3.00 -2.50 -3.82
C PHE A 111 1.57 -3.05 -3.77
N ILE A 112 1.28 -3.87 -2.76
CA ILE A 112 -0.03 -4.48 -2.55
C ILE A 112 -0.53 -4.06 -1.18
N PRO A 113 -1.71 -3.41 -1.07
CA PRO A 113 -2.25 -2.98 0.21
C PRO A 113 -2.64 -4.17 1.08
N TRP A 114 -2.45 -4.01 2.39
CA TRP A 114 -2.80 -4.99 3.41
C TRP A 114 -3.27 -4.27 4.67
N GLY A 115 -4.03 -4.97 5.56
CA GLY A 115 -4.39 -4.43 6.86
C GLY A 115 -5.16 -3.11 6.80
N VAL A 116 -6.08 -2.97 5.84
CA VAL A 116 -6.84 -1.74 5.56
C VAL A 116 -7.95 -1.44 6.58
N ASP A 117 -7.97 -2.14 7.70
CA ASP A 117 -8.91 -1.94 8.82
C ASP A 117 -8.75 -0.60 9.53
N GLN A 118 -7.60 0.07 9.33
CA GLN A 118 -7.33 1.41 9.85
C GLN A 118 -7.55 2.51 8.80
N THR A 119 -8.53 2.30 7.90
CA THR A 119 -8.98 3.30 6.91
C THR A 119 -10.28 3.97 7.38
N PHE A 120 -10.57 5.18 6.86
CA PHE A 120 -11.76 6.00 7.16
C PHE A 120 -12.00 6.25 8.65
N GLY A 121 -11.30 5.55 9.49
CA GLY A 121 -11.40 5.64 10.92
C GLY A 121 -10.30 6.53 11.46
N ILE A 122 -10.69 7.46 12.25
CA ILE A 122 -9.76 8.16 13.10
C ILE A 122 -9.64 7.27 14.33
N SER A 123 -8.58 6.48 14.42
CA SER A 123 -8.22 5.93 15.72
C SER A 123 -7.73 7.06 16.61
N LEU A 124 -8.67 7.89 17.03
CA LEU A 124 -8.42 9.07 17.85
C LEU A 124 -7.85 8.73 19.23
N MET A 125 -8.00 7.47 19.67
CA MET A 125 -7.60 7.07 21.02
C MET A 125 -6.10 7.07 21.26
N LEU A 126 -5.27 6.95 20.22
CA LEU A 126 -3.82 6.97 20.37
C LEU A 126 -3.17 8.30 20.00
N PHE A 127 -3.89 9.18 19.31
CA PHE A 127 -3.35 10.41 18.73
C PHE A 127 -4.28 11.61 18.92
N GLU A 128 -4.87 11.77 20.11
CA GLU A 128 -5.56 13.01 20.47
C GLU A 128 -4.62 14.21 20.23
N GLY A 129 -4.97 15.05 19.26
CA GLY A 129 -4.16 16.21 18.85
C GLY A 129 -3.46 16.05 17.49
N ILE A 130 -3.41 14.86 16.89
CA ILE A 130 -3.05 14.68 15.48
C ILE A 130 -4.34 14.71 14.68
N LEU A 131 -4.88 15.90 14.52
CA LEU A 131 -6.08 16.07 13.70
C LEU A 131 -5.77 15.71 12.24
N ALA A 132 -6.43 14.71 11.73
CA ALA A 132 -6.65 14.56 10.31
C ALA A 132 -7.48 15.78 9.80
N PRO A 133 -7.35 16.15 8.54
CA PRO A 133 -6.60 15.41 7.57
C PRO A 133 -5.21 16.00 7.36
N ARG A 134 -4.20 15.28 7.73
CA ARG A 134 -2.93 15.46 7.05
C ARG A 134 -3.15 14.81 5.69
N SER A 135 -3.41 15.63 4.73
CA SER A 135 -3.83 15.19 3.41
C SER A 135 -2.84 14.24 2.73
N ILE A 136 -1.55 14.32 3.02
CA ILE A 136 -0.53 13.53 2.36
C ILE A 136 0.49 13.03 3.38
N ASN A 137 0.55 11.72 3.56
CA ASN A 137 1.55 11.08 4.41
C ASN A 137 2.81 10.75 3.59
N THR A 138 3.98 10.99 4.20
CA THR A 138 5.30 10.75 3.62
C THR A 138 6.28 10.19 4.66
N ALA A 139 5.81 9.28 5.52
CA ALA A 139 6.66 8.62 6.50
C ALA A 139 7.62 7.63 5.83
N GLY A 140 7.16 6.92 4.80
CA GLY A 140 8.00 6.06 3.98
C GLY A 140 9.03 6.85 3.18
N LEU A 141 10.24 6.29 3.05
CA LEU A 141 11.34 6.97 2.35
C LEU A 141 11.02 7.23 0.87
N LEU A 142 10.41 6.24 0.18
CA LEU A 142 10.03 6.38 -1.22
C LEU A 142 9.00 7.50 -1.40
N THR A 143 7.92 7.53 -0.61
CA THR A 143 6.92 8.60 -0.68
C THR A 143 7.52 9.97 -0.37
N ARG A 144 8.43 10.05 0.61
CA ARG A 144 9.12 11.30 0.98
C ARG A 144 10.01 11.81 -0.14
N ARG A 145 10.83 10.94 -0.73
CA ARG A 145 11.75 11.32 -1.81
C ARG A 145 10.97 11.78 -3.05
N LEU A 146 9.92 11.07 -3.42
CA LEU A 146 9.05 11.47 -4.53
C LEU A 146 8.33 12.80 -4.25
N TYR A 147 7.82 12.99 -3.03
CA TYR A 147 7.10 14.22 -2.70
C TYR A 147 7.99 15.46 -2.65
N LEU A 148 9.26 15.29 -2.28
CA LEU A 148 10.25 16.37 -2.28
C LEU A 148 10.84 16.63 -3.66
N HIS A 149 10.76 15.68 -4.59
CA HIS A 149 11.19 15.84 -5.96
C HIS A 149 10.12 16.56 -6.79
N PRO A 150 10.42 17.69 -7.49
CA PRO A 150 9.38 18.47 -8.18
C PRO A 150 8.54 17.67 -9.19
N GLU A 151 9.20 16.82 -9.98
CA GLU A 151 8.51 15.94 -10.93
C GLU A 151 7.71 14.85 -10.20
N GLY A 152 8.32 14.18 -9.21
CA GLY A 152 7.63 13.15 -8.41
C GLY A 152 6.40 13.69 -7.69
N GLN A 153 6.47 14.92 -7.16
CA GLN A 153 5.31 15.59 -6.57
C GLN A 153 4.21 15.83 -7.61
N THR A 154 4.57 16.28 -8.79
CA THR A 154 3.61 16.52 -9.90
C THR A 154 2.93 15.21 -10.28
N MET A 155 3.71 14.14 -10.54
CA MET A 155 3.18 12.81 -10.86
C MET A 155 2.22 12.31 -9.80
N TYR A 156 2.56 12.48 -8.51
CA TYR A 156 1.70 12.05 -7.42
C TYR A 156 0.38 12.84 -7.35
N ILE A 157 0.44 14.17 -7.44
CA ILE A 157 -0.75 15.02 -7.39
C ILE A 157 -1.68 14.71 -8.58
N ASP A 158 -1.14 14.56 -9.79
CA ASP A 158 -1.92 14.22 -10.97
C ASP A 158 -2.59 12.84 -10.81
N ARG A 159 -1.88 11.87 -10.25
CA ARG A 159 -2.44 10.55 -9.95
C ARG A 159 -3.53 10.62 -8.87
N LEU A 160 -3.31 11.36 -7.80
CA LEU A 160 -4.28 11.54 -6.72
C LEU A 160 -5.59 12.14 -7.26
N LEU A 161 -5.50 13.18 -8.07
CA LEU A 161 -6.66 13.81 -8.70
C LEU A 161 -7.37 12.85 -9.67
N SER A 162 -6.61 12.10 -10.47
CA SER A 162 -7.15 11.11 -11.40
C SER A 162 -7.89 9.98 -10.68
N VAL A 163 -7.33 9.44 -9.59
CA VAL A 163 -7.99 8.39 -8.78
C VAL A 163 -9.24 8.94 -8.12
N MET A 164 -9.18 10.18 -7.62
CA MET A 164 -10.33 10.84 -7.00
C MET A 164 -11.47 11.05 -8.02
N ASP A 165 -11.16 11.52 -9.21
CA ASP A 165 -12.16 11.74 -10.26
C ASP A 165 -12.79 10.43 -10.76
N ALA A 166 -11.98 9.38 -10.87
CA ALA A 166 -12.43 8.09 -11.42
C ALA A 166 -13.23 7.23 -10.42
N TYR A 167 -12.94 7.31 -9.12
CA TYR A 167 -13.42 6.32 -8.14
C TYR A 167 -14.03 6.91 -6.89
N TRP A 168 -13.88 8.23 -6.60
CA TRP A 168 -14.36 8.83 -5.36
C TRP A 168 -15.79 9.36 -5.52
N ASP A 169 -16.75 8.46 -5.69
CA ASP A 169 -18.18 8.84 -5.65
C ASP A 169 -18.75 8.56 -4.25
N VAL A 170 -19.08 9.63 -3.53
CA VAL A 170 -19.61 9.55 -2.16
C VAL A 170 -20.96 8.85 -2.10
N ASN A 171 -21.79 8.96 -3.14
CA ASN A 171 -23.11 8.34 -3.16
C ASN A 171 -22.97 6.82 -3.39
N ASP A 172 -22.11 6.41 -4.31
CA ASP A 172 -21.82 5.00 -4.54
C ASP A 172 -21.17 4.34 -3.32
N MET A 173 -20.25 5.05 -2.65
CA MET A 173 -19.65 4.58 -1.41
C MET A 173 -20.68 4.39 -0.31
N LYS A 174 -21.59 5.37 -0.11
CA LYS A 174 -22.69 5.25 0.88
C LYS A 174 -23.62 4.10 0.54
N ALA A 175 -24.04 3.95 -0.72
CA ALA A 175 -24.89 2.85 -1.16
C ALA A 175 -24.23 1.48 -0.91
N SER A 176 -22.92 1.39 -1.08
CA SER A 176 -22.14 0.18 -0.78
C SER A 176 -22.15 -0.12 0.73
N ILE A 177 -21.96 0.90 1.58
CA ILE A 177 -22.02 0.77 3.03
C ILE A 177 -23.43 0.32 3.47
N ASP A 178 -24.48 0.94 2.94
CA ASP A 178 -25.86 0.59 3.27
C ASP A 178 -26.17 -0.88 2.88
N THR A 179 -25.67 -1.31 1.71
CA THR A 179 -25.81 -2.71 1.26
C THR A 179 -25.10 -3.68 2.21
N MET A 180 -23.87 -3.37 2.62
CA MET A 180 -23.10 -4.20 3.57
C MET A 180 -23.79 -4.25 4.92
N THR A 181 -24.28 -3.13 5.42
CA THR A 181 -25.02 -3.04 6.69
C THR A 181 -26.27 -3.92 6.66
N GLY A 182 -27.05 -3.89 5.57
CA GLY A 182 -28.21 -4.76 5.40
C GLY A 182 -27.86 -6.26 5.47
N VAL A 183 -26.75 -6.67 4.85
CA VAL A 183 -26.28 -8.07 4.94
C VAL A 183 -25.91 -8.46 6.38
N PHE A 184 -25.29 -7.57 7.14
CA PHE A 184 -24.97 -7.82 8.55
C PHE A 184 -26.22 -7.91 9.42
N GLU A 185 -27.18 -6.99 9.23
CA GLU A 185 -28.45 -7.01 9.96
C GLU A 185 -29.23 -8.30 9.71
N ASP A 186 -29.34 -8.73 8.45
CA ASP A 186 -29.99 -9.99 8.08
C ASP A 186 -29.28 -11.21 8.69
N SER A 187 -27.94 -11.20 8.76
CA SER A 187 -27.17 -12.29 9.35
C SER A 187 -27.31 -12.36 10.88
N LEU A 188 -27.42 -11.23 11.56
CA LEU A 188 -27.64 -11.15 13.00
C LEU A 188 -29.06 -11.56 13.42
N LEU A 189 -30.02 -11.44 12.50
CA LEU A 189 -31.43 -11.89 12.71
C LEU A 189 -31.62 -13.35 12.35
N SER A 190 -30.62 -14.05 11.83
CA SER A 190 -30.67 -15.47 11.50
C SER A 190 -30.79 -16.31 12.78
N PRO A 191 -31.77 -17.25 12.86
CA PRO A 191 -32.02 -18.10 14.03
C PRO A 191 -30.81 -18.94 14.45
N ASP A 192 -29.86 -19.18 13.55
CA ASP A 192 -28.71 -20.06 13.81
C ASP A 192 -27.69 -19.44 14.78
N ILE A 193 -27.72 -18.12 15.02
CA ILE A 193 -26.81 -17.45 15.97
C ILE A 193 -27.40 -17.35 17.39
N GLN A 194 -28.70 -17.57 17.54
CA GLN A 194 -29.40 -17.51 18.85
C GLN A 194 -29.36 -18.83 19.63
N GLY A 195 -28.73 -19.87 19.11
CA GLY A 195 -28.76 -21.24 19.67
C GLY A 195 -27.61 -21.62 20.61
N GLU A 196 -26.61 -20.77 20.82
CA GLU A 196 -25.51 -21.06 21.75
C GLU A 196 -25.34 -19.91 22.78
N ALA A 197 -26.22 -19.95 23.79
CA ALA A 197 -26.09 -19.19 25.04
C ALA A 197 -26.34 -20.11 26.22
#